data_49fbea0b2ec1b25bddf5b27276546877
#
_entry.id   49fbea0b2ec1b25bddf5b27276546877
#
_cell.length_a   1.000
_cell.length_b   1.000
_cell.length_c   1.000
_cell.angle_alpha   90.00
_cell.angle_beta   90.00
_cell.angle_gamma   90.00
#
_symmetry.space_group_name_H-M   'P 1'
#
loop_
_entity.id
_entity.type
_entity.pdbx_description
1 polymer ?
#
loop_
_entity_poly.entity_id
_entity_poly.type
_entity_poly.pdbx_seq_one_letter_code
_entity_poly.pdbx_strand_id
1 'polypeptide(L)'
;MAEAGRPQPESNPPSPAQPVAGRVLVALIVGQLGMHSAMAGLRLAAPLQALREGYSAWSVGVLLALFALAPVLSALHAGRLADRWGYHRPVRLAVAVTAVGGLLAVISTFFNGTLHFALLCIAAMATGAGTNVGMLVIQRTAGVATRDNTERVRIFSWLGVAPSFANVIGPVAVGFMIDGLGFSAAYLMILLMPLATLVSARQVPRLAGGAPAAVPADRRAWDLLRAPNFKRLLFVNWLLSMCWDVHTFAVPVLGHERGFSASTIGLILGSFTLSVTVVRMAIPHIAHRLHETTVLCTAMIGSALVFMLYPLAPNPLLMGVCAVMLGITLGSVQPMVMAMLHHLTPDNRHGEALAFRSMAINTSSTVLPLIFGATGALVGAAVLFWVVGGAVGAGSWLARRLAAA
;
A
#
# COMPACT_ATOMS: atom_id res chain seq x y z
N MET A 1 -29.58 -33.39 -54.78
CA MET A 1 -28.65 -33.96 -53.81
C MET A 1 -28.44 -32.88 -52.76
N ALA A 2 -29.04 -33.08 -51.62
CA ALA A 2 -29.01 -32.10 -50.52
C ALA A 2 -27.83 -32.42 -49.59
N GLU A 3 -26.91 -31.48 -49.41
CA GLU A 3 -25.83 -31.55 -48.44
C GLU A 3 -26.38 -31.32 -47.03
N ALA A 4 -26.40 -32.38 -46.24
CA ALA A 4 -26.81 -32.34 -44.85
C ALA A 4 -25.79 -31.53 -44.01
N GLY A 5 -26.22 -30.39 -43.44
CA GLY A 5 -25.42 -29.57 -42.53
C GLY A 5 -24.99 -30.39 -41.31
N ARG A 6 -23.68 -30.42 -41.04
CA ARG A 6 -23.11 -30.94 -39.78
C ARG A 6 -23.56 -30.05 -38.63
N PRO A 7 -24.08 -30.60 -37.51
CA PRO A 7 -24.36 -29.82 -36.32
C PRO A 7 -23.05 -29.26 -35.77
N GLN A 8 -23.01 -27.95 -35.53
CA GLN A 8 -21.92 -27.31 -34.79
C GLN A 8 -21.94 -27.83 -33.33
N PRO A 9 -20.78 -28.10 -32.74
CA PRO A 9 -20.74 -28.50 -31.33
C PRO A 9 -21.28 -27.35 -30.46
N GLU A 10 -22.37 -27.62 -29.75
CA GLU A 10 -22.93 -26.73 -28.74
C GLU A 10 -21.82 -26.38 -27.77
N SER A 11 -21.47 -25.10 -27.70
CA SER A 11 -20.59 -24.56 -26.68
C SER A 11 -21.28 -24.74 -25.32
N ASN A 12 -20.83 -25.71 -24.53
CA ASN A 12 -21.28 -25.86 -23.15
C ASN A 12 -21.23 -24.51 -22.45
N PRO A 13 -22.31 -24.03 -21.85
CA PRO A 13 -22.30 -22.80 -21.08
C PRO A 13 -21.25 -22.93 -19.94
N PRO A 14 -20.49 -21.86 -19.66
CA PRO A 14 -19.48 -21.91 -18.61
C PRO A 14 -20.14 -22.35 -17.31
N SER A 15 -19.57 -23.39 -16.70
CA SER A 15 -20.04 -23.96 -15.43
C SER A 15 -20.22 -22.84 -14.40
N PRO A 16 -21.35 -22.74 -13.68
CA PRO A 16 -21.59 -21.64 -12.74
C PRO A 16 -20.48 -21.60 -11.69
N ALA A 17 -19.82 -20.44 -11.59
CA ALA A 17 -18.74 -20.24 -10.63
C ALA A 17 -19.23 -20.62 -9.22
N GLN A 18 -18.53 -21.54 -8.55
CA GLN A 18 -18.87 -21.91 -7.17
C GLN A 18 -18.64 -20.71 -6.25
N PRO A 19 -19.48 -20.47 -5.22
CA PRO A 19 -19.27 -19.37 -4.28
C PRO A 19 -17.89 -19.49 -3.67
N VAL A 20 -17.20 -18.36 -3.48
CA VAL A 20 -15.91 -18.37 -2.78
C VAL A 20 -16.16 -18.93 -1.39
N ALA A 21 -15.79 -20.18 -1.17
CA ALA A 21 -15.95 -20.80 0.14
C ALA A 21 -15.21 -19.92 1.16
N GLY A 22 -15.79 -19.69 2.34
CA GLY A 22 -15.19 -18.85 3.37
C GLY A 22 -13.72 -19.21 3.66
N ARG A 23 -13.37 -20.49 3.52
CA ARG A 23 -11.99 -21.00 3.64
C ARG A 23 -11.04 -20.42 2.61
N VAL A 24 -11.49 -20.24 1.35
CA VAL A 24 -10.67 -19.65 0.27
C VAL A 24 -10.44 -18.17 0.55
N LEU A 25 -11.46 -17.43 0.98
CA LEU A 25 -11.32 -16.02 1.35
C LEU A 25 -10.33 -15.84 2.51
N VAL A 26 -10.45 -16.65 3.57
CA VAL A 26 -9.50 -16.65 4.69
C VAL A 26 -8.08 -16.95 4.20
N ALA A 27 -7.92 -17.95 3.31
CA ALA A 27 -6.62 -18.29 2.75
C ALA A 27 -5.99 -17.13 1.95
N LEU A 28 -6.80 -16.40 1.18
CA LEU A 28 -6.34 -15.22 0.45
C LEU A 28 -5.95 -14.07 1.39
N ILE A 29 -6.74 -13.84 2.45
CA ILE A 29 -6.44 -12.82 3.48
C ILE A 29 -5.14 -13.17 4.22
N VAL A 30 -4.98 -14.41 4.69
CA VAL A 30 -3.76 -14.87 5.38
C VAL A 30 -2.56 -14.79 4.45
N GLY A 31 -2.72 -15.17 3.19
CA GLY A 31 -1.67 -15.07 2.19
C GLY A 31 -1.21 -13.63 1.97
N GLN A 32 -2.15 -12.70 1.85
CA GLN A 32 -1.84 -11.28 1.70
C GLN A 32 -1.20 -10.70 2.97
N LEU A 33 -1.71 -11.11 4.14
CA LEU A 33 -1.19 -10.68 5.44
C LEU A 33 0.28 -11.06 5.61
N GLY A 34 0.65 -12.33 5.32
CA GLY A 34 2.03 -12.82 5.46
C GLY A 34 3.03 -12.02 4.63
N MET A 35 2.75 -11.84 3.34
CA MET A 35 3.64 -11.09 2.44
C MET A 35 3.69 -9.60 2.76
N HIS A 36 2.53 -8.99 3.04
CA HIS A 36 2.46 -7.55 3.29
C HIS A 36 3.08 -7.18 4.65
N SER A 37 2.96 -8.05 5.67
CA SER A 37 3.64 -7.84 6.95
C SER A 37 5.16 -7.92 6.83
N ALA A 38 5.68 -8.83 5.98
CA ALA A 38 7.11 -8.89 5.69
C ALA A 38 7.61 -7.56 5.06
N MET A 39 6.89 -7.04 4.07
CA MET A 39 7.23 -5.76 3.44
C MET A 39 7.13 -4.60 4.44
N ALA A 40 6.04 -4.52 5.22
CA ALA A 40 5.84 -3.45 6.20
C ALA A 40 6.90 -3.49 7.32
N GLY A 41 7.28 -4.69 7.76
CA GLY A 41 8.35 -4.90 8.74
C GLY A 41 9.72 -4.48 8.19
N LEU A 42 10.05 -4.85 6.95
CA LEU A 42 11.31 -4.47 6.34
C LEU A 42 11.40 -2.95 6.07
N ARG A 43 10.26 -2.30 5.77
CA ARG A 43 10.17 -0.84 5.64
C ARG A 43 10.45 -0.09 6.95
N LEU A 44 10.35 -0.74 8.11
CA LEU A 44 10.83 -0.21 9.38
C LEU A 44 12.29 -0.61 9.64
N ALA A 45 12.62 -1.92 9.53
CA ALA A 45 13.90 -2.45 9.95
C ALA A 45 15.08 -1.91 9.12
N ALA A 46 14.97 -1.92 7.78
CA ALA A 46 16.08 -1.51 6.93
C ALA A 46 16.44 -0.02 7.06
N PRO A 47 15.49 0.95 7.05
CA PRO A 47 15.79 2.33 7.35
C PRO A 47 16.35 2.55 8.76
N LEU A 48 15.80 1.87 9.76
CA LEU A 48 16.24 2.03 11.15
C LEU A 48 17.65 1.47 11.37
N GLN A 49 18.01 0.34 10.73
CA GLN A 49 19.38 -0.18 10.78
C GLN A 49 20.34 0.79 10.08
N ALA A 50 19.99 1.28 8.89
CA ALA A 50 20.82 2.25 8.19
C ALA A 50 21.08 3.49 9.08
N LEU A 51 20.07 4.04 9.75
CA LEU A 51 20.22 5.18 10.67
C LEU A 51 21.13 4.83 11.87
N ARG A 52 20.96 3.64 12.48
CA ARG A 52 21.81 3.20 13.61
C ARG A 52 23.26 2.97 13.22
N GLU A 53 23.52 2.64 11.96
CA GLU A 53 24.87 2.51 11.41
C GLU A 53 25.48 3.84 10.91
N GLY A 54 24.79 4.96 11.13
CA GLY A 54 25.26 6.31 10.81
C GLY A 54 24.99 6.75 9.37
N TYR A 55 24.17 6.03 8.60
CA TYR A 55 23.74 6.52 7.30
C TYR A 55 22.78 7.70 7.43
N SER A 56 22.82 8.59 6.46
CA SER A 56 22.00 9.80 6.43
C SER A 56 20.51 9.51 6.13
N ALA A 57 19.65 10.51 6.41
CA ALA A 57 18.24 10.47 6.00
C ALA A 57 18.05 10.28 4.49
N TRP A 58 19.03 10.69 3.65
CA TRP A 58 19.04 10.38 2.21
C TRP A 58 18.98 8.87 1.95
N SER A 59 19.76 8.09 2.68
CA SER A 59 19.80 6.63 2.55
C SER A 59 18.45 5.99 2.90
N VAL A 60 17.76 6.53 3.92
CA VAL A 60 16.37 6.14 4.23
C VAL A 60 15.44 6.44 3.07
N GLY A 61 15.58 7.62 2.47
CA GLY A 61 14.80 8.00 1.28
C GLY A 61 15.00 7.05 0.11
N VAL A 62 16.26 6.66 -0.16
CA VAL A 62 16.61 5.68 -1.21
C VAL A 62 15.96 4.33 -0.92
N LEU A 63 16.09 3.79 0.29
CA LEU A 63 15.48 2.51 0.68
C LEU A 63 13.96 2.53 0.47
N LEU A 64 13.27 3.55 0.96
CA LEU A 64 11.80 3.64 0.82
C LEU A 64 11.36 3.84 -0.62
N ALA A 65 12.11 4.60 -1.42
CA ALA A 65 11.85 4.76 -2.86
C ALA A 65 11.96 3.42 -3.62
N LEU A 66 12.96 2.59 -3.28
CA LEU A 66 13.16 1.29 -3.90
C LEU A 66 12.03 0.30 -3.60
N PHE A 67 11.43 0.34 -2.41
CA PHE A 67 10.22 -0.44 -2.11
C PHE A 67 9.05 -0.10 -3.02
N ALA A 68 8.92 1.16 -3.45
CA ALA A 68 7.83 1.62 -4.31
C ALA A 68 8.17 1.50 -5.81
N LEU A 69 9.42 1.67 -6.19
CA LEU A 69 9.88 1.62 -7.59
C LEU A 69 9.73 0.22 -8.19
N ALA A 70 10.12 -0.81 -7.47
CA ALA A 70 10.06 -2.18 -7.95
C ALA A 70 8.64 -2.65 -8.31
N PRO A 71 7.60 -2.38 -7.52
CA PRO A 71 6.20 -2.55 -7.91
C PRO A 71 5.81 -1.84 -9.21
N VAL A 72 6.22 -0.59 -9.40
CA VAL A 72 5.91 0.17 -10.62
C VAL A 72 6.49 -0.52 -11.86
N LEU A 73 7.76 -0.91 -11.79
CA LEU A 73 8.46 -1.58 -12.90
C LEU A 73 7.92 -2.99 -13.18
N SER A 74 7.48 -3.70 -12.15
CA SER A 74 7.01 -5.08 -12.28
C SER A 74 5.51 -5.23 -12.55
N ALA A 75 4.70 -4.16 -12.41
CA ALA A 75 3.23 -4.23 -12.43
C ALA A 75 2.65 -4.90 -13.69
N LEU A 76 3.14 -4.50 -14.89
CA LEU A 76 2.67 -5.08 -16.15
C LEU A 76 3.05 -6.55 -16.29
N HIS A 77 4.26 -6.93 -15.89
CA HIS A 77 4.73 -8.30 -15.91
C HIS A 77 3.95 -9.17 -14.91
N ALA A 78 3.68 -8.64 -13.72
CA ALA A 78 2.90 -9.30 -12.68
C ALA A 78 1.47 -9.59 -13.14
N GLY A 79 0.81 -8.61 -13.78
CA GLY A 79 -0.53 -8.79 -14.35
C GLY A 79 -0.56 -9.90 -15.40
N ARG A 80 0.34 -9.85 -16.40
CA ARG A 80 0.45 -10.88 -17.45
C ARG A 80 0.76 -12.28 -16.88
N LEU A 81 1.60 -12.33 -15.84
CA LEU A 81 1.95 -13.58 -15.17
C LEU A 81 0.73 -14.19 -14.48
N ALA A 82 -0.06 -13.37 -13.77
CA ALA A 82 -1.29 -13.78 -13.11
C ALA A 82 -2.34 -14.28 -14.11
N ASP A 83 -2.47 -13.61 -15.27
CA ASP A 83 -3.41 -14.00 -16.32
C ASP A 83 -3.03 -15.32 -16.96
N ARG A 84 -1.76 -15.50 -17.28
CA ARG A 84 -1.27 -16.70 -17.98
C ARG A 84 -1.24 -17.95 -17.11
N TRP A 85 -0.85 -17.83 -15.83
CA TRP A 85 -0.51 -18.97 -14.97
C TRP A 85 -1.51 -19.20 -13.82
N GLY A 86 -2.54 -18.37 -13.70
CA GLY A 86 -3.50 -18.43 -12.60
C GLY A 86 -2.89 -18.07 -11.25
N TYR A 87 -3.27 -18.76 -10.17
CA TYR A 87 -2.90 -18.40 -8.80
C TYR A 87 -1.55 -18.98 -8.33
N HIS A 88 -1.37 -20.30 -8.41
CA HIS A 88 -0.33 -21.01 -7.64
C HIS A 88 1.11 -20.70 -8.08
N ARG A 89 1.38 -20.67 -9.40
CA ARG A 89 2.73 -20.40 -9.89
C ARG A 89 3.18 -18.97 -9.60
N PRO A 90 2.39 -17.93 -9.91
CA PRO A 90 2.77 -16.56 -9.59
C PRO A 90 2.88 -16.29 -8.09
N VAL A 91 2.04 -16.89 -7.24
CA VAL A 91 2.15 -16.75 -5.78
C VAL A 91 3.43 -17.38 -5.26
N ARG A 92 3.82 -18.58 -5.75
CA ARG A 92 5.11 -19.18 -5.37
C ARG A 92 6.29 -18.30 -5.76
N LEU A 93 6.27 -17.74 -6.97
CA LEU A 93 7.29 -16.79 -7.42
C LEU A 93 7.31 -15.54 -6.52
N ALA A 94 6.14 -14.98 -6.21
CA ALA A 94 6.00 -13.82 -5.35
C ALA A 94 6.60 -14.08 -3.96
N VAL A 95 6.27 -15.22 -3.35
CA VAL A 95 6.84 -15.64 -2.06
C VAL A 95 8.35 -15.86 -2.16
N ALA A 96 8.83 -16.53 -3.21
CA ALA A 96 10.27 -16.75 -3.41
C ALA A 96 11.04 -15.43 -3.53
N VAL A 97 10.54 -14.48 -4.31
CA VAL A 97 11.15 -13.14 -4.47
C VAL A 97 11.14 -12.36 -3.16
N THR A 98 10.02 -12.40 -2.42
CA THR A 98 9.93 -11.75 -1.10
C THR A 98 10.87 -12.40 -0.09
N ALA A 99 10.97 -13.74 -0.09
CA ALA A 99 11.88 -14.48 0.77
C ALA A 99 13.35 -14.22 0.43
N VAL A 100 13.69 -14.09 -0.86
CA VAL A 100 15.04 -13.65 -1.29
C VAL A 100 15.35 -12.27 -0.71
N GLY A 101 14.39 -11.34 -0.73
CA GLY A 101 14.55 -10.04 -0.07
C GLY A 101 14.83 -10.18 1.43
N GLY A 102 14.05 -11.00 2.15
CA GLY A 102 14.30 -11.29 3.56
C GLY A 102 15.67 -11.94 3.82
N LEU A 103 16.07 -12.90 2.97
CA LEU A 103 17.37 -13.57 3.05
C LEU A 103 18.52 -12.58 2.83
N LEU A 104 18.43 -11.70 1.84
CA LEU A 104 19.43 -10.67 1.59
C LEU A 104 19.54 -9.70 2.77
N ALA A 105 18.42 -9.36 3.42
CA ALA A 105 18.44 -8.56 4.64
C ALA A 105 19.12 -9.30 5.80
N VAL A 106 18.93 -10.63 5.97
CA VAL A 106 19.70 -11.44 6.94
C VAL A 106 21.19 -11.42 6.58
N ILE A 107 21.53 -11.69 5.32
CA ILE A 107 22.92 -11.71 4.86
C ILE A 107 23.58 -10.34 5.07
N SER A 108 22.85 -9.24 4.89
CA SER A 108 23.39 -7.89 5.06
C SER A 108 23.98 -7.68 6.46
N THR A 109 23.44 -8.33 7.49
CA THR A 109 23.91 -8.18 8.88
C THR A 109 25.32 -8.74 9.14
N PHE A 110 25.87 -9.51 8.20
CA PHE A 110 27.24 -10.04 8.27
C PHE A 110 28.28 -9.12 7.59
N PHE A 111 27.83 -8.03 6.98
CA PHE A 111 28.68 -7.08 6.27
C PHE A 111 28.51 -5.67 6.84
N ASN A 112 29.44 -4.78 6.51
CA ASN A 112 29.42 -3.38 6.91
C ASN A 112 29.65 -2.47 5.69
N GLY A 113 29.38 -1.18 5.85
CA GLY A 113 29.63 -0.17 4.82
C GLY A 113 28.78 -0.37 3.56
N THR A 114 29.36 -0.07 2.41
CA THR A 114 28.64 -0.02 1.12
C THR A 114 27.97 -1.34 0.75
N LEU A 115 28.58 -2.48 1.05
CA LEU A 115 28.02 -3.79 0.72
C LEU A 115 26.78 -4.09 1.56
N HIS A 116 26.80 -3.77 2.86
CA HIS A 116 25.62 -3.85 3.73
C HIS A 116 24.45 -3.06 3.15
N PHE A 117 24.68 -1.78 2.84
CA PHE A 117 23.65 -0.91 2.31
C PHE A 117 23.12 -1.37 0.93
N ALA A 118 24.00 -1.83 0.05
CA ALA A 118 23.61 -2.37 -1.26
C ALA A 118 22.72 -3.62 -1.13
N LEU A 119 23.03 -4.51 -0.19
CA LEU A 119 22.20 -5.69 0.10
C LEU A 119 20.81 -5.29 0.62
N LEU A 120 20.72 -4.28 1.50
CA LEU A 120 19.43 -3.73 1.96
C LEU A 120 18.64 -3.10 0.81
N CYS A 121 19.29 -2.40 -0.13
CA CYS A 121 18.61 -1.84 -1.30
C CYS A 121 18.00 -2.94 -2.20
N ILE A 122 18.77 -4.00 -2.46
CA ILE A 122 18.28 -5.14 -3.25
C ILE A 122 17.16 -5.88 -2.49
N ALA A 123 17.29 -6.04 -1.17
CA ALA A 123 16.27 -6.61 -0.30
C ALA A 123 14.95 -5.81 -0.36
N ALA A 124 15.03 -4.48 -0.32
CA ALA A 124 13.89 -3.58 -0.46
C ALA A 124 13.17 -3.75 -1.81
N MET A 125 13.94 -3.76 -2.91
CA MET A 125 13.40 -3.98 -4.25
C MET A 125 12.73 -5.35 -4.40
N ALA A 126 13.40 -6.41 -3.96
CA ALA A 126 12.89 -7.78 -4.05
C ALA A 126 11.60 -7.93 -3.24
N THR A 127 11.59 -7.45 -1.99
CA THR A 127 10.42 -7.53 -1.12
C THR A 127 9.25 -6.71 -1.66
N GLY A 128 9.50 -5.50 -2.16
CA GLY A 128 8.49 -4.66 -2.79
C GLY A 128 7.89 -5.30 -4.04
N ALA A 129 8.72 -5.81 -4.95
CA ALA A 129 8.28 -6.50 -6.17
C ALA A 129 7.49 -7.77 -5.86
N GLY A 130 8.01 -8.64 -4.99
CA GLY A 130 7.36 -9.90 -4.62
C GLY A 130 5.99 -9.68 -3.97
N THR A 131 5.91 -8.76 -3.01
CA THR A 131 4.64 -8.43 -2.33
C THR A 131 3.62 -7.86 -3.31
N ASN A 132 4.03 -7.00 -4.27
CA ASN A 132 3.13 -6.46 -5.28
C ASN A 132 2.59 -7.55 -6.22
N VAL A 133 3.45 -8.45 -6.71
CA VAL A 133 3.02 -9.60 -7.53
C VAL A 133 2.01 -10.44 -6.77
N GLY A 134 2.28 -10.78 -5.51
CA GLY A 134 1.38 -11.56 -4.66
C GLY A 134 0.03 -10.87 -4.46
N MET A 135 0.03 -9.58 -4.20
CA MET A 135 -1.19 -8.79 -4.03
C MET A 135 -2.05 -8.79 -5.30
N LEU A 136 -1.45 -8.56 -6.47
CA LEU A 136 -2.17 -8.56 -7.75
C LEU A 136 -2.78 -9.94 -8.06
N VAL A 137 -2.04 -11.01 -7.81
CA VAL A 137 -2.52 -12.39 -8.02
C VAL A 137 -3.67 -12.72 -7.08
N ILE A 138 -3.59 -12.35 -5.81
CA ILE A 138 -4.64 -12.55 -4.81
C ILE A 138 -5.90 -11.77 -5.21
N GLN A 139 -5.77 -10.50 -5.55
CA GLN A 139 -6.90 -9.65 -5.96
C GLN A 139 -7.56 -10.18 -7.25
N ARG A 140 -6.77 -10.58 -8.26
CA ARG A 140 -7.30 -11.21 -9.47
C ARG A 140 -8.07 -12.48 -9.16
N THR A 141 -7.51 -13.35 -8.34
CA THR A 141 -8.14 -14.63 -7.96
C THR A 141 -9.46 -14.39 -7.24
N ALA A 142 -9.50 -13.43 -6.33
CA ALA A 142 -10.72 -13.02 -5.66
C ALA A 142 -11.77 -12.49 -6.66
N GLY A 143 -11.35 -11.66 -7.62
CA GLY A 143 -12.25 -11.09 -8.64
C GLY A 143 -12.85 -12.13 -9.57
N VAL A 144 -12.05 -13.12 -10.01
CA VAL A 144 -12.52 -14.21 -10.90
C VAL A 144 -13.46 -15.18 -10.18
N ALA A 145 -13.27 -15.36 -8.87
CA ALA A 145 -14.07 -16.30 -8.07
C ALA A 145 -15.44 -15.74 -7.63
N THR A 146 -15.77 -14.48 -7.93
CA THR A 146 -17.04 -13.84 -7.55
C THR A 146 -18.11 -14.03 -8.62
N ARG A 147 -19.38 -14.28 -8.19
CA ARG A 147 -20.53 -14.51 -9.07
C ARG A 147 -21.20 -13.21 -9.49
N ASP A 148 -21.35 -12.29 -8.58
CA ASP A 148 -22.06 -11.02 -8.77
C ASP A 148 -21.27 -9.84 -8.21
N ASN A 149 -21.79 -8.64 -8.46
CA ASN A 149 -21.14 -7.41 -8.04
C ASN A 149 -21.17 -7.23 -6.52
N THR A 150 -22.22 -7.71 -5.85
CA THR A 150 -22.36 -7.61 -4.38
C THR A 150 -21.34 -8.49 -3.66
N GLU A 151 -21.19 -9.74 -4.12
CA GLU A 151 -20.15 -10.66 -3.60
C GLU A 151 -18.75 -10.10 -3.85
N ARG A 152 -18.52 -9.52 -5.02
CA ARG A 152 -17.24 -8.87 -5.38
C ARG A 152 -16.90 -7.74 -4.41
N VAL A 153 -17.83 -6.82 -4.18
CA VAL A 153 -17.64 -5.70 -3.23
C VAL A 153 -17.31 -6.22 -1.84
N ARG A 154 -18.07 -7.22 -1.36
CA ARG A 154 -17.84 -7.82 -0.04
C ARG A 154 -16.45 -8.45 0.08
N ILE A 155 -16.03 -9.24 -0.92
CA ILE A 155 -14.72 -9.92 -0.90
C ILE A 155 -13.57 -8.92 -0.96
N PHE A 156 -13.66 -7.91 -1.84
CA PHE A 156 -12.62 -6.87 -1.91
C PHE A 156 -12.56 -5.99 -0.66
N SER A 157 -13.70 -5.77 0.03
CA SER A 157 -13.71 -5.10 1.32
C SER A 157 -12.92 -5.88 2.37
N TRP A 158 -13.14 -7.19 2.46
CA TRP A 158 -12.37 -8.05 3.37
C TRP A 158 -10.89 -8.14 2.99
N LEU A 159 -10.56 -8.24 1.71
CA LEU A 159 -9.18 -8.23 1.25
C LEU A 159 -8.48 -6.91 1.55
N GLY A 160 -9.19 -5.79 1.53
CA GLY A 160 -8.66 -4.47 1.91
C GLY A 160 -8.27 -4.36 3.39
N VAL A 161 -8.80 -5.24 4.24
CA VAL A 161 -8.45 -5.29 5.67
C VAL A 161 -7.05 -5.87 5.89
N ALA A 162 -6.62 -6.85 5.07
CA ALA A 162 -5.33 -7.51 5.24
C ALA A 162 -4.11 -6.56 5.18
N PRO A 163 -3.97 -5.63 4.21
CA PRO A 163 -2.89 -4.66 4.21
C PRO A 163 -2.90 -3.75 5.44
N SER A 164 -4.09 -3.40 5.94
CA SER A 164 -4.22 -2.56 7.14
C SER A 164 -3.65 -3.29 8.37
N PHE A 165 -4.05 -4.53 8.62
CA PHE A 165 -3.48 -5.32 9.70
C PHE A 165 -1.99 -5.62 9.52
N ALA A 166 -1.55 -5.87 8.29
CA ALA A 166 -0.14 -6.10 7.99
C ALA A 166 0.74 -4.89 8.33
N ASN A 167 0.25 -3.67 8.06
CA ASN A 167 0.94 -2.43 8.44
C ASN A 167 0.91 -2.13 9.95
N VAL A 168 0.10 -2.84 10.74
CA VAL A 168 0.20 -2.86 12.20
C VAL A 168 1.18 -3.94 12.66
N ILE A 169 0.95 -5.18 12.22
CA ILE A 169 1.70 -6.37 12.68
C ILE A 169 3.18 -6.27 12.29
N GLY A 170 3.47 -5.88 11.03
CA GLY A 170 4.83 -5.80 10.52
C GLY A 170 5.73 -4.91 11.39
N PRO A 171 5.49 -3.61 11.47
CA PRO A 171 6.33 -2.69 12.23
C PRO A 171 6.36 -3.00 13.72
N VAL A 172 5.24 -3.38 14.33
CA VAL A 172 5.18 -3.69 15.77
C VAL A 172 5.99 -4.93 16.11
N ALA A 173 5.72 -6.05 15.42
CA ALA A 173 6.43 -7.31 15.69
C ALA A 173 7.93 -7.19 15.40
N VAL A 174 8.30 -6.54 14.29
CA VAL A 174 9.70 -6.31 13.92
C VAL A 174 10.38 -5.37 14.91
N GLY A 175 9.71 -4.34 15.39
CA GLY A 175 10.26 -3.42 16.40
C GLY A 175 10.60 -4.14 17.70
N PHE A 176 9.70 -4.97 18.23
CA PHE A 176 9.96 -5.80 19.42
C PHE A 176 11.07 -6.83 19.17
N MET A 177 11.12 -7.42 17.97
CA MET A 177 12.17 -8.38 17.61
C MET A 177 13.55 -7.70 17.57
N ILE A 178 13.64 -6.49 17.03
CA ILE A 178 14.90 -5.71 16.99
C ILE A 178 15.39 -5.40 18.42
N ASP A 179 14.51 -4.93 19.29
CA ASP A 179 14.89 -4.55 20.64
C ASP A 179 15.23 -5.77 21.53
N GLY A 180 14.55 -6.91 21.32
CA GLY A 180 14.79 -8.13 22.11
C GLY A 180 15.94 -8.99 21.61
N LEU A 181 16.08 -9.19 20.32
CA LEU A 181 17.00 -10.15 19.70
C LEU A 181 17.88 -9.57 18.58
N GLY A 182 17.73 -8.28 18.26
CA GLY A 182 18.52 -7.59 17.25
C GLY A 182 18.00 -7.73 15.82
N PHE A 183 18.69 -7.06 14.89
CA PHE A 183 18.28 -6.98 13.48
C PHE A 183 18.31 -8.31 12.76
N SER A 184 19.28 -9.18 13.04
CA SER A 184 19.38 -10.50 12.40
C SER A 184 18.14 -11.36 12.67
N ALA A 185 17.64 -11.36 13.91
CA ALA A 185 16.42 -12.08 14.29
C ALA A 185 15.17 -11.45 13.65
N ALA A 186 15.11 -10.13 13.59
CA ALA A 186 14.03 -9.42 12.93
C ALA A 186 13.96 -9.73 11.42
N TYR A 187 15.09 -9.76 10.72
CA TYR A 187 15.16 -10.14 9.31
C TYR A 187 14.83 -11.62 9.08
N LEU A 188 15.24 -12.51 10.00
CA LEU A 188 14.85 -13.92 9.95
C LEU A 188 13.32 -14.06 10.09
N MET A 189 12.69 -13.32 10.99
CA MET A 189 11.25 -13.28 11.12
C MET A 189 10.58 -12.76 9.81
N ILE A 190 11.11 -11.71 9.21
CA ILE A 190 10.63 -11.15 7.92
C ILE A 190 10.77 -12.19 6.80
N LEU A 191 11.87 -12.94 6.75
CA LEU A 191 12.08 -14.04 5.80
C LEU A 191 11.01 -15.15 5.95
N LEU A 192 10.58 -15.44 7.18
CA LEU A 192 9.63 -16.52 7.47
C LEU A 192 8.16 -16.09 7.24
N MET A 193 7.81 -14.82 7.40
CA MET A 193 6.43 -14.33 7.26
C MET A 193 5.76 -14.73 5.93
N PRO A 194 6.41 -14.65 4.74
CA PRO A 194 5.79 -15.05 3.48
C PRO A 194 5.45 -16.54 3.39
N LEU A 195 6.01 -17.39 4.24
CA LEU A 195 5.69 -18.82 4.25
C LEU A 195 4.22 -19.08 4.61
N ALA A 196 3.61 -18.20 5.43
CA ALA A 196 2.17 -18.26 5.70
C ALA A 196 1.33 -18.21 4.41
N THR A 197 1.82 -17.48 3.39
CA THR A 197 1.20 -17.42 2.05
C THR A 197 1.27 -18.77 1.33
N LEU A 198 2.37 -19.50 1.43
CA LEU A 198 2.49 -20.85 0.83
C LEU A 198 1.59 -21.87 1.52
N VAL A 199 1.49 -21.78 2.85
CA VAL A 199 0.62 -22.67 3.62
C VAL A 199 -0.85 -22.41 3.27
N SER A 200 -1.27 -21.16 3.29
CA SER A 200 -2.64 -20.76 2.95
C SER A 200 -3.00 -21.05 1.48
N ALA A 201 -2.04 -20.91 0.57
CA ALA A 201 -2.24 -21.19 -0.86
C ALA A 201 -2.72 -22.62 -1.16
N ARG A 202 -2.44 -23.58 -0.28
CA ARG A 202 -2.93 -24.97 -0.43
C ARG A 202 -4.45 -25.08 -0.40
N GLN A 203 -5.13 -24.11 0.21
CA GLN A 203 -6.59 -24.07 0.32
C GLN A 203 -7.27 -23.34 -0.86
N VAL A 204 -6.48 -22.70 -1.74
CA VAL A 204 -7.02 -22.03 -2.92
C VAL A 204 -7.14 -23.02 -4.08
N PRO A 205 -8.32 -23.15 -4.71
CA PRO A 205 -8.51 -24.04 -5.85
C PRO A 205 -7.60 -23.66 -7.03
N ARG A 206 -7.29 -24.63 -7.89
CA ARG A 206 -6.57 -24.37 -9.13
C ARG A 206 -7.52 -23.72 -10.13
N LEU A 207 -7.48 -22.40 -10.21
CA LEU A 207 -8.19 -21.66 -11.23
C LEU A 207 -7.34 -21.57 -12.49
N ALA A 208 -7.94 -21.91 -13.64
CA ALA A 208 -7.26 -21.78 -14.94
C ALA A 208 -6.94 -20.31 -15.23
N GLY A 209 -5.82 -20.07 -15.90
CA GLY A 209 -5.53 -18.78 -16.50
C GLY A 209 -6.60 -18.47 -17.56
N GLY A 210 -7.07 -17.23 -17.63
CA GLY A 210 -7.99 -16.76 -18.67
C GLY A 210 -7.25 -15.85 -19.65
N ALA A 211 -7.77 -15.74 -20.88
CA ALA A 211 -7.26 -14.75 -21.81
C ALA A 211 -7.47 -13.32 -21.26
N PRO A 212 -6.50 -12.40 -21.45
CA PRO A 212 -6.68 -11.01 -21.07
C PRO A 212 -7.89 -10.41 -21.79
N ALA A 213 -8.77 -9.71 -21.07
CA ALA A 213 -9.82 -8.93 -21.70
C ALA A 213 -9.18 -7.88 -22.62
N ALA A 214 -9.58 -7.82 -23.88
CA ALA A 214 -9.11 -6.82 -24.82
C ALA A 214 -9.54 -5.43 -24.33
N VAL A 215 -8.57 -4.55 -24.06
CA VAL A 215 -8.84 -3.13 -23.78
C VAL A 215 -9.09 -2.44 -25.13
N PRO A 216 -10.22 -1.74 -25.31
CA PRO A 216 -10.46 -0.98 -26.53
C PRO A 216 -9.39 0.10 -26.74
N ALA A 217 -8.71 0.08 -27.89
CA ALA A 217 -7.53 0.90 -28.19
C ALA A 217 -7.81 2.37 -28.55
N ASP A 218 -9.06 2.83 -28.60
CA ASP A 218 -9.43 4.00 -29.38
C ASP A 218 -9.79 5.28 -28.59
N ARG A 219 -9.45 5.36 -27.29
CA ARG A 219 -9.74 6.56 -26.46
C ARG A 219 -8.49 7.09 -25.77
N ARG A 220 -8.26 8.40 -25.88
CA ARG A 220 -7.17 9.07 -25.18
C ARG A 220 -7.55 9.25 -23.69
N ALA A 221 -7.01 8.42 -22.81
CA ALA A 221 -7.23 8.50 -21.36
C ALA A 221 -6.93 9.92 -20.81
N TRP A 222 -5.96 10.61 -21.38
CA TRP A 222 -5.53 11.94 -20.99
C TRP A 222 -6.63 13.03 -21.04
N ASP A 223 -7.73 12.80 -21.77
CA ASP A 223 -8.85 13.74 -21.83
C ASP A 223 -9.56 13.92 -20.47
N LEU A 224 -9.49 12.94 -19.57
CA LEU A 224 -10.00 13.07 -18.20
C LEU A 224 -9.28 14.19 -17.42
N LEU A 225 -8.00 14.42 -17.72
CA LEU A 225 -7.23 15.49 -17.09
C LEU A 225 -7.63 16.89 -17.57
N ARG A 226 -8.47 17.01 -18.61
CA ARG A 226 -9.01 18.32 -19.03
C ARG A 226 -10.11 18.80 -18.09
N ALA A 227 -10.81 17.89 -17.40
CA ALA A 227 -11.84 18.24 -16.42
C ALA A 227 -11.22 18.88 -15.17
N PRO A 228 -11.55 20.14 -14.83
CA PRO A 228 -10.90 20.84 -13.71
C PRO A 228 -11.10 20.15 -12.37
N ASN A 229 -12.29 19.63 -12.10
CA ASN A 229 -12.62 18.95 -10.83
C ASN A 229 -11.91 17.61 -10.68
N PHE A 230 -11.73 16.87 -11.77
CA PHE A 230 -10.94 15.64 -11.78
C PHE A 230 -9.47 15.92 -11.42
N LYS A 231 -8.85 16.96 -12.03
CA LYS A 231 -7.48 17.36 -11.67
C LYS A 231 -7.36 17.80 -10.21
N ARG A 232 -8.33 18.60 -9.72
CA ARG A 232 -8.36 19.05 -8.32
C ARG A 232 -8.47 17.85 -7.36
N LEU A 233 -9.34 16.89 -7.66
CA LEU A 233 -9.48 15.68 -6.86
C LEU A 233 -8.20 14.86 -6.82
N LEU A 234 -7.54 14.65 -7.97
CA LEU A 234 -6.26 13.95 -8.04
C LEU A 234 -5.19 14.66 -7.23
N PHE A 235 -5.13 16.00 -7.29
CA PHE A 235 -4.15 16.78 -6.53
C PHE A 235 -4.42 16.75 -5.03
N VAL A 236 -5.67 16.86 -4.59
CA VAL A 236 -6.08 16.70 -3.18
C VAL A 236 -5.73 15.29 -2.68
N ASN A 237 -6.02 14.25 -3.47
CA ASN A 237 -5.65 12.88 -3.13
C ASN A 237 -4.13 12.71 -3.04
N TRP A 238 -3.37 13.34 -3.92
CA TRP A 238 -1.91 13.31 -3.89
C TRP A 238 -1.34 13.98 -2.63
N LEU A 239 -1.83 15.17 -2.24
CA LEU A 239 -1.43 15.85 -1.01
C LEU A 239 -1.72 15.00 0.23
N LEU A 240 -2.89 14.36 0.29
CA LEU A 240 -3.26 13.48 1.42
C LEU A 240 -2.46 12.17 1.42
N SER A 241 -2.10 11.63 0.24
CA SER A 241 -1.20 10.48 0.14
C SER A 241 0.22 10.83 0.58
N MET A 242 0.68 12.05 0.27
CA MET A 242 1.98 12.57 0.73
C MET A 242 2.07 12.61 2.27
N CYS A 243 0.95 12.84 2.98
CA CYS A 243 0.93 12.75 4.45
C CYS A 243 1.30 11.35 4.95
N TRP A 244 0.84 10.30 4.26
CA TRP A 244 1.20 8.92 4.57
C TRP A 244 2.69 8.68 4.33
N ASP A 245 3.20 9.12 3.19
CA ASP A 245 4.62 8.94 2.82
C ASP A 245 5.54 9.68 3.80
N VAL A 246 5.21 10.93 4.18
CA VAL A 246 5.96 11.69 5.19
C VAL A 246 5.93 10.98 6.54
N HIS A 247 4.78 10.52 7.01
CA HIS A 247 4.67 9.85 8.29
C HIS A 247 5.56 8.60 8.34
N THR A 248 5.50 7.76 7.31
CA THR A 248 6.31 6.53 7.23
C THR A 248 7.81 6.80 7.06
N PHE A 249 8.20 7.92 6.47
CA PHE A 249 9.58 8.35 6.35
C PHE A 249 10.10 9.04 7.61
N ALA A 250 9.40 10.08 8.05
CA ALA A 250 9.91 10.99 9.07
C ALA A 250 9.80 10.45 10.50
N VAL A 251 8.84 9.56 10.80
CA VAL A 251 8.69 8.99 12.14
C VAL A 251 9.88 8.11 12.53
N PRO A 252 10.39 7.18 11.70
CA PRO A 252 11.60 6.44 12.02
C PRO A 252 12.84 7.36 12.17
N VAL A 253 12.97 8.37 11.31
CA VAL A 253 14.11 9.33 11.37
C VAL A 253 14.05 10.13 12.65
N LEU A 254 12.92 10.79 12.93
CA LEU A 254 12.74 11.61 14.13
C LEU A 254 12.81 10.77 15.42
N GLY A 255 12.26 9.55 15.39
CA GLY A 255 12.34 8.61 16.52
C GLY A 255 13.79 8.18 16.79
N HIS A 256 14.57 7.93 15.75
CA HIS A 256 15.99 7.62 15.87
C HIS A 256 16.78 8.83 16.42
N GLU A 257 16.58 10.03 15.89
CA GLU A 257 17.21 11.27 16.36
C GLU A 257 16.93 11.53 17.86
N ARG A 258 15.77 11.07 18.34
CA ARG A 258 15.36 11.19 19.76
C ARG A 258 15.77 10.00 20.63
N GLY A 259 16.47 9.01 20.07
CA GLY A 259 16.92 7.83 20.81
C GLY A 259 15.82 6.85 21.18
N PHE A 260 14.68 6.84 20.46
CA PHE A 260 13.60 5.89 20.73
C PHE A 260 13.98 4.47 20.31
N SER A 261 13.43 3.50 21.06
CA SER A 261 13.60 2.09 20.73
C SER A 261 12.83 1.72 19.44
N ALA A 262 13.23 0.63 18.78
CA ALA A 262 12.58 0.16 17.56
C ALA A 262 11.12 -0.24 17.83
N SER A 263 10.83 -0.85 18.97
CA SER A 263 9.46 -1.19 19.41
C SER A 263 8.59 0.05 19.56
N THR A 264 9.13 1.12 20.15
CA THR A 264 8.44 2.40 20.29
C THR A 264 8.09 2.99 18.92
N ILE A 265 9.04 3.04 18.00
CA ILE A 265 8.81 3.53 16.63
C ILE A 265 7.77 2.64 15.91
N GLY A 266 7.89 1.32 16.06
CA GLY A 266 6.94 0.36 15.52
C GLY A 266 5.52 0.54 16.08
N LEU A 267 5.38 0.81 17.39
CA LEU A 267 4.09 1.11 18.02
C LEU A 267 3.47 2.42 17.52
N ILE A 268 4.28 3.46 17.31
CA ILE A 268 3.79 4.74 16.73
C ILE A 268 3.26 4.51 15.31
N LEU A 269 4.00 3.81 14.45
CA LEU A 269 3.55 3.48 13.10
C LEU A 269 2.33 2.54 13.10
N GLY A 270 2.31 1.58 14.00
CA GLY A 270 1.20 0.64 14.19
C GLY A 270 -0.07 1.34 14.68
N SER A 271 0.04 2.27 15.63
CA SER A 271 -1.11 3.03 16.17
C SER A 271 -1.75 3.92 15.11
N PHE A 272 -0.94 4.56 14.25
CA PHE A 272 -1.41 5.28 13.07
C PHE A 272 -2.28 4.38 12.17
N THR A 273 -1.73 3.23 11.77
CA THR A 273 -2.41 2.34 10.85
C THR A 273 -3.64 1.67 11.47
N LEU A 274 -3.57 1.34 12.76
CA LEU A 274 -4.73 0.83 13.51
C LEU A 274 -5.86 1.86 13.53
N SER A 275 -5.54 3.11 13.79
CA SER A 275 -6.52 4.21 13.79
C SER A 275 -7.15 4.40 12.41
N VAL A 276 -6.36 4.38 11.34
CA VAL A 276 -6.86 4.38 9.95
C VAL A 276 -7.84 3.23 9.73
N THR A 277 -7.49 2.03 10.21
CA THR A 277 -8.32 0.82 10.03
C THR A 277 -9.65 0.95 10.75
N VAL A 278 -9.64 1.40 12.01
CA VAL A 278 -10.86 1.62 12.80
C VAL A 278 -11.79 2.61 12.12
N VAL A 279 -11.25 3.74 11.65
CA VAL A 279 -12.06 4.74 10.92
C VAL A 279 -12.64 4.16 9.65
N ARG A 280 -11.86 3.44 8.84
CA ARG A 280 -12.36 2.79 7.61
C ARG A 280 -13.49 1.80 7.88
N MET A 281 -13.43 1.07 9.00
CA MET A 281 -14.50 0.16 9.40
C MET A 281 -15.74 0.90 9.91
N ALA A 282 -15.58 2.10 10.47
CA ALA A 282 -16.69 2.92 10.96
C ALA A 282 -17.41 3.68 9.83
N ILE A 283 -16.72 4.09 8.77
CA ILE A 283 -17.26 4.89 7.66
C ILE A 283 -18.56 4.33 7.06
N PRO A 284 -18.69 3.04 6.74
CA PRO A 284 -19.93 2.51 6.16
C PRO A 284 -21.19 2.74 7.02
N HIS A 285 -21.03 2.80 8.35
CA HIS A 285 -22.13 3.01 9.29
C HIS A 285 -22.63 4.46 9.33
N ILE A 286 -21.77 5.42 8.99
CA ILE A 286 -22.05 6.86 9.06
C ILE A 286 -22.03 7.54 7.69
N ALA A 287 -21.76 6.79 6.61
CA ALA A 287 -21.57 7.33 5.25
C ALA A 287 -22.74 8.22 4.79
N HIS A 288 -23.99 7.86 5.16
CA HIS A 288 -25.21 8.61 4.81
C HIS A 288 -25.26 10.03 5.40
N ARG A 289 -24.41 10.34 6.38
CA ARG A 289 -24.31 11.67 7.04
C ARG A 289 -23.08 12.46 6.60
N LEU A 290 -22.24 11.87 5.77
CA LEU A 290 -20.96 12.46 5.39
C LEU A 290 -21.07 13.09 4.00
N HIS A 291 -20.62 14.34 3.88
CA HIS A 291 -20.38 14.99 2.60
C HIS A 291 -18.89 14.87 2.26
N GLU A 292 -18.58 14.27 1.12
CA GLU A 292 -17.22 13.90 0.72
C GLU A 292 -16.25 15.09 0.76
N THR A 293 -16.69 16.24 0.25
CA THR A 293 -15.89 17.47 0.23
C THR A 293 -15.58 18.01 1.62
N THR A 294 -16.57 17.98 2.53
CA THR A 294 -16.40 18.41 3.91
C THR A 294 -15.40 17.50 4.62
N VAL A 295 -15.53 16.17 4.44
CA VAL A 295 -14.64 15.19 5.05
C VAL A 295 -13.21 15.38 4.51
N LEU A 296 -13.02 15.59 3.21
CA LEU A 296 -11.70 15.84 2.63
C LEU A 296 -11.08 17.15 3.16
N CYS A 297 -11.87 18.23 3.26
CA CYS A 297 -11.40 19.49 3.86
C CYS A 297 -10.98 19.32 5.31
N THR A 298 -11.81 18.67 6.13
CA THR A 298 -11.51 18.44 7.55
C THR A 298 -10.30 17.52 7.72
N ALA A 299 -10.15 16.50 6.86
CA ALA A 299 -8.97 15.64 6.85
C ALA A 299 -7.69 16.43 6.53
N MET A 300 -7.72 17.33 5.55
CA MET A 300 -6.57 18.17 5.19
C MET A 300 -6.20 19.12 6.33
N ILE A 301 -7.17 19.83 6.89
CA ILE A 301 -6.95 20.76 8.01
C ILE A 301 -6.44 19.99 9.24
N GLY A 302 -7.09 18.88 9.59
CA GLY A 302 -6.69 18.04 10.72
C GLY A 302 -5.27 17.48 10.56
N SER A 303 -4.94 16.96 9.37
CA SER A 303 -3.57 16.47 9.08
C SER A 303 -2.54 17.59 9.15
N ALA A 304 -2.85 18.78 8.64
CA ALA A 304 -1.97 19.95 8.75
C ALA A 304 -1.71 20.33 10.21
N LEU A 305 -2.75 20.40 11.04
CA LEU A 305 -2.61 20.70 12.47
C LEU A 305 -1.77 19.64 13.19
N VAL A 306 -2.04 18.35 12.93
CA VAL A 306 -1.25 17.27 13.54
C VAL A 306 0.22 17.37 13.12
N PHE A 307 0.51 17.67 11.86
CA PHE A 307 1.89 17.83 11.40
C PHE A 307 2.59 19.04 12.01
N MET A 308 1.87 20.12 12.31
CA MET A 308 2.45 21.23 13.08
C MET A 308 2.85 20.81 14.50
N LEU A 309 2.06 19.92 15.12
CA LEU A 309 2.30 19.45 16.50
C LEU A 309 3.35 18.32 16.58
N TYR A 310 3.49 17.52 15.53
CA TYR A 310 4.32 16.31 15.54
C TYR A 310 5.77 16.55 15.97
N PRO A 311 6.50 17.56 15.42
CA PRO A 311 7.86 17.85 15.84
C PRO A 311 7.98 18.38 17.27
N LEU A 312 6.88 18.95 17.79
CA LEU A 312 6.82 19.52 19.14
C LEU A 312 6.53 18.45 20.21
N ALA A 313 6.14 17.22 19.82
CA ALA A 313 5.86 16.13 20.76
C ALA A 313 7.17 15.63 21.43
N PRO A 314 7.43 15.89 22.72
CA PRO A 314 8.73 15.64 23.33
C PRO A 314 8.99 14.17 23.69
N ASN A 315 7.97 13.35 23.72
CA ASN A 315 8.04 11.96 24.16
C ASN A 315 7.27 10.99 23.25
N PRO A 316 7.53 9.68 23.35
CA PRO A 316 6.88 8.68 22.51
C PRO A 316 5.36 8.66 22.59
N LEU A 317 4.80 8.91 23.79
CA LEU A 317 3.35 8.88 24.00
C LEU A 317 2.66 9.98 23.19
N LEU A 318 3.17 11.21 23.25
CA LEU A 318 2.62 12.32 22.48
C LEU A 318 2.80 12.14 20.97
N MET A 319 3.93 11.56 20.52
CA MET A 319 4.08 11.16 19.11
C MET A 319 3.06 10.08 18.72
N GLY A 320 2.77 9.13 19.60
CA GLY A 320 1.73 8.13 19.40
C GLY A 320 0.33 8.75 19.31
N VAL A 321 0.01 9.73 20.14
CA VAL A 321 -1.24 10.50 20.08
C VAL A 321 -1.34 11.24 18.74
N CYS A 322 -0.28 11.92 18.29
CA CYS A 322 -0.24 12.54 16.96
C CYS A 322 -0.46 11.52 15.85
N ALA A 323 0.14 10.33 15.95
CA ALA A 323 -0.04 9.24 14.99
C ALA A 323 -1.50 8.75 14.94
N VAL A 324 -2.15 8.56 16.08
CA VAL A 324 -3.57 8.21 16.17
C VAL A 324 -4.44 9.30 15.55
N MET A 325 -4.22 10.56 15.89
CA MET A 325 -4.96 11.69 15.33
C MET A 325 -4.79 11.78 13.81
N LEU A 326 -3.57 11.60 13.31
CA LEU A 326 -3.30 11.55 11.87
C LEU A 326 -4.03 10.37 11.21
N GLY A 327 -4.06 9.21 11.86
CA GLY A 327 -4.80 8.04 11.39
C GLY A 327 -6.32 8.28 11.34
N ILE A 328 -6.88 9.00 12.29
CA ILE A 328 -8.30 9.40 12.28
C ILE A 328 -8.59 10.29 11.06
N THR A 329 -7.76 11.29 10.79
CA THR A 329 -7.96 12.19 9.65
C THR A 329 -7.80 11.47 8.31
N LEU A 330 -6.76 10.66 8.14
CA LEU A 330 -6.46 9.99 6.87
C LEU A 330 -7.32 8.72 6.62
N GLY A 331 -7.92 8.15 7.66
CA GLY A 331 -8.74 6.95 7.54
C GLY A 331 -9.97 7.11 6.64
N SER A 332 -10.57 8.29 6.65
CA SER A 332 -11.75 8.62 5.83
C SER A 332 -11.43 9.00 4.38
N VAL A 333 -10.18 9.34 4.08
CA VAL A 333 -9.78 9.92 2.79
C VAL A 333 -10.05 8.98 1.62
N GLN A 334 -9.60 7.73 1.71
CA GLN A 334 -9.72 6.79 0.59
C GLN A 334 -11.18 6.51 0.18
N PRO A 335 -12.13 6.21 1.11
CA PRO A 335 -13.53 6.06 0.75
C PRO A 335 -14.12 7.30 0.09
N MET A 336 -13.81 8.50 0.60
CA MET A 336 -14.35 9.75 0.07
C MET A 336 -13.79 10.08 -1.32
N VAL A 337 -12.49 9.90 -1.52
CA VAL A 337 -11.87 10.07 -2.85
C VAL A 337 -12.47 9.10 -3.87
N MET A 338 -12.72 7.85 -3.47
CA MET A 338 -13.32 6.85 -4.36
C MET A 338 -14.75 7.23 -4.73
N ALA A 339 -15.58 7.67 -3.78
CA ALA A 339 -16.93 8.13 -4.04
C ALA A 339 -16.92 9.32 -4.99
N MET A 340 -16.13 10.37 -4.73
CA MET A 340 -16.03 11.53 -5.61
C MET A 340 -15.49 11.16 -7.01
N LEU A 341 -14.54 10.23 -7.09
CA LEU A 341 -14.00 9.79 -8.38
C LEU A 341 -15.08 9.15 -9.23
N HIS A 342 -15.97 8.35 -8.63
CA HIS A 342 -17.15 7.81 -9.31
C HIS A 342 -18.11 8.91 -9.77
N HIS A 343 -18.40 9.90 -8.91
CA HIS A 343 -19.29 11.01 -9.28
C HIS A 343 -18.74 11.90 -10.40
N LEU A 344 -17.42 12.13 -10.43
CA LEU A 344 -16.77 13.01 -11.41
C LEU A 344 -16.38 12.32 -12.73
N THR A 345 -16.55 11.00 -12.82
CA THR A 345 -16.09 10.24 -13.99
C THR A 345 -17.27 9.51 -14.63
N PRO A 346 -17.42 9.53 -15.96
CA PRO A 346 -18.43 8.75 -16.67
C PRO A 346 -18.28 7.23 -16.37
N ASP A 347 -19.43 6.51 -16.30
CA ASP A 347 -19.48 5.09 -15.93
C ASP A 347 -18.53 4.19 -16.72
N ASN A 348 -18.34 4.49 -18.01
CA ASN A 348 -17.48 3.72 -18.90
C ASN A 348 -15.99 4.08 -18.82
N ARG A 349 -15.58 4.98 -17.88
CA ARG A 349 -14.21 5.49 -17.73
C ARG A 349 -13.65 5.37 -16.30
N HIS A 350 -14.36 4.74 -15.37
CA HIS A 350 -13.89 4.58 -13.99
C HIS A 350 -12.55 3.85 -13.90
N GLY A 351 -12.29 2.88 -14.79
CA GLY A 351 -10.98 2.19 -14.83
C GLY A 351 -9.82 3.13 -15.15
N GLU A 352 -9.99 4.06 -16.11
CA GLU A 352 -8.98 5.06 -16.46
C GLU A 352 -8.73 6.03 -15.29
N ALA A 353 -9.79 6.47 -14.62
CA ALA A 353 -9.70 7.35 -13.46
C ALA A 353 -8.95 6.70 -12.29
N LEU A 354 -9.21 5.42 -12.02
CA LEU A 354 -8.48 4.64 -11.03
C LEU A 354 -7.00 4.47 -11.41
N ALA A 355 -6.71 4.27 -12.70
CA ALA A 355 -5.34 4.18 -13.18
C ALA A 355 -4.57 5.49 -12.96
N PHE A 356 -5.15 6.66 -13.29
CA PHE A 356 -4.53 7.96 -13.01
C PHE A 356 -4.28 8.18 -11.52
N ARG A 357 -5.27 7.82 -10.67
CA ARG A 357 -5.10 7.89 -9.22
C ARG A 357 -3.94 7.01 -8.75
N SER A 358 -3.87 5.77 -9.22
CA SER A 358 -2.80 4.83 -8.86
C SER A 358 -1.43 5.31 -9.35
N MET A 359 -1.34 5.86 -10.57
CA MET A 359 -0.12 6.47 -11.08
C MET A 359 0.35 7.63 -10.19
N ALA A 360 -0.55 8.53 -9.81
CA ALA A 360 -0.21 9.66 -8.95
C ALA A 360 0.33 9.20 -7.59
N ILE A 361 -0.31 8.22 -6.96
CA ILE A 361 0.13 7.66 -5.66
C ILE A 361 1.47 6.95 -5.81
N ASN A 362 1.63 6.06 -6.78
CA ASN A 362 2.87 5.29 -6.95
C ASN A 362 4.07 6.16 -7.30
N THR A 363 3.87 7.18 -8.15
CA THR A 363 4.91 8.18 -8.45
C THR A 363 5.28 8.95 -7.19
N SER A 364 4.29 9.36 -6.39
CA SER A 364 4.49 10.01 -5.10
C SER A 364 5.35 9.15 -4.18
N SER A 365 4.92 7.91 -3.93
CA SER A 365 5.62 6.98 -3.02
C SER A 365 7.03 6.58 -3.49
N THR A 366 7.37 6.82 -4.77
CA THR A 366 8.74 6.62 -5.29
C THR A 366 9.58 7.90 -5.16
N VAL A 367 9.02 9.04 -5.56
CA VAL A 367 9.78 10.30 -5.68
C VAL A 367 9.85 11.04 -4.33
N LEU A 368 8.77 11.07 -3.56
CA LEU A 368 8.73 11.83 -2.31
C LEU A 368 9.74 11.36 -1.27
N PRO A 369 9.97 10.06 -1.02
CA PRO A 369 11.01 9.64 -0.07
C PRO A 369 12.40 10.12 -0.46
N LEU A 370 12.72 10.22 -1.76
CA LEU A 370 13.99 10.79 -2.23
C LEU A 370 14.07 12.29 -1.92
N ILE A 371 13.00 13.04 -2.18
CA ILE A 371 12.94 14.47 -1.85
C ILE A 371 13.05 14.65 -0.33
N PHE A 372 12.31 13.87 0.47
CA PHE A 372 12.35 13.93 1.92
C PHE A 372 13.71 13.54 2.49
N GLY A 373 14.35 12.53 1.88
CA GLY A 373 15.71 12.13 2.24
C GLY A 373 16.73 13.23 1.98
N ALA A 374 16.66 13.86 0.80
CA ALA A 374 17.55 14.97 0.45
C ALA A 374 17.31 16.21 1.35
N THR A 375 16.06 16.60 1.52
CA THR A 375 15.71 17.76 2.36
C THR A 375 15.89 17.47 3.84
N GLY A 376 15.52 16.27 4.32
CA GLY A 376 15.70 15.84 5.71
C GLY A 376 17.17 15.82 6.14
N ALA A 377 18.08 15.44 5.24
CA ALA A 377 19.51 15.49 5.50
C ALA A 377 20.05 16.93 5.64
N LEU A 378 19.39 17.90 5.01
CA LEU A 378 19.79 19.32 5.05
C LEU A 378 19.17 20.10 6.22
N VAL A 379 17.87 19.89 6.46
CA VAL A 379 17.09 20.73 7.39
C VAL A 379 16.45 19.95 8.54
N GLY A 380 16.66 18.64 8.62
CA GLY A 380 16.11 17.76 9.65
C GLY A 380 14.68 17.27 9.38
N ALA A 381 14.33 16.14 10.03
CA ALA A 381 13.02 15.49 9.83
C ALA A 381 11.84 16.35 10.35
N ALA A 382 12.05 17.18 11.36
CA ALA A 382 11.03 18.07 11.92
C ALA A 382 10.47 19.05 10.87
N VAL A 383 11.35 19.64 10.07
CA VAL A 383 10.97 20.62 9.05
C VAL A 383 10.07 20.02 7.97
N LEU A 384 10.25 18.73 7.65
CA LEU A 384 9.40 18.03 6.68
C LEU A 384 7.93 18.01 7.12
N PHE A 385 7.67 17.77 8.41
CA PHE A 385 6.32 17.81 8.94
C PHE A 385 5.68 19.19 8.76
N TRP A 386 6.41 20.27 9.04
CA TRP A 386 5.90 21.63 8.89
C TRP A 386 5.66 22.02 7.44
N VAL A 387 6.61 21.69 6.54
CA VAL A 387 6.47 22.00 5.11
C VAL A 387 5.28 21.26 4.50
N VAL A 388 5.16 19.95 4.77
CA VAL A 388 4.05 19.17 4.24
C VAL A 388 2.73 19.55 4.91
N GLY A 389 2.74 19.79 6.23
CA GLY A 389 1.56 20.31 6.95
C GLY A 389 1.08 21.63 6.37
N GLY A 390 1.98 22.57 6.08
CA GLY A 390 1.67 23.83 5.41
C GLY A 390 1.10 23.64 4.00
N ALA A 391 1.71 22.77 3.19
CA ALA A 391 1.24 22.47 1.84
C ALA A 391 -0.16 21.85 1.83
N VAL A 392 -0.42 20.89 2.75
CA VAL A 392 -1.73 20.23 2.89
C VAL A 392 -2.78 21.21 3.42
N GLY A 393 -2.43 22.03 4.42
CA GLY A 393 -3.30 23.08 4.94
C GLY A 393 -3.71 24.10 3.86
N ALA A 394 -2.75 24.60 3.10
CA ALA A 394 -3.01 25.48 1.95
C ALA A 394 -3.86 24.79 0.87
N GLY A 395 -3.59 23.50 0.62
CA GLY A 395 -4.35 22.70 -0.35
C GLY A 395 -5.83 22.50 0.04
N SER A 396 -6.22 22.69 1.31
CA SER A 396 -7.61 22.54 1.78
C SER A 396 -8.59 23.47 1.04
N TRP A 397 -8.12 24.62 0.59
CA TRP A 397 -8.89 25.53 -0.27
C TRP A 397 -9.31 24.89 -1.60
N LEU A 398 -8.46 24.02 -2.20
CA LEU A 398 -8.82 23.28 -3.41
C LEU A 398 -9.91 22.25 -3.16
N ALA A 399 -9.89 21.60 -1.98
CA ALA A 399 -10.94 20.67 -1.58
C ALA A 399 -12.29 21.37 -1.41
N ARG A 400 -12.33 22.59 -0.86
CA ARG A 400 -13.56 23.42 -0.80
C ARG A 400 -14.14 23.73 -2.17
N ARG A 401 -13.29 23.94 -3.19
CA ARG A 401 -13.73 24.22 -4.55
C ARG A 401 -14.26 23.00 -5.30
N LEU A 402 -14.08 21.78 -4.79
CA LEU A 402 -14.74 20.58 -5.32
C LEU A 402 -16.24 20.54 -4.96
N ALA A 403 -16.65 21.22 -3.88
CA ALA A 403 -18.07 21.31 -3.47
C ALA A 403 -18.90 22.31 -4.29
N ALA A 404 -18.24 23.27 -4.94
CA ALA A 404 -18.90 24.36 -5.65
C ALA A 404 -19.20 24.06 -7.14
N ALA A 405 -19.08 22.80 -7.56
CA ALA A 405 -19.31 22.30 -8.91
C ALA A 405 -20.25 21.10 -8.92
#